data_d1c8854cb2e99dd21b77b9149a9f520a
#
_entry.id   d1c8854cb2e99dd21b77b9149a9f520a
#
_cell.length_a   1.000
_cell.length_b   1.000
_cell.length_c   1.000
_cell.angle_alpha   90.00
_cell.angle_beta   90.00
_cell.angle_gamma   90.00
#
_symmetry.space_group_name_H-M   'P 1'
#
loop_
_entity.id
_entity.type
_entity.pdbx_description
1 polymer ?
#
loop_
_entity_poly.entity_id
_entity_poly.type
_entity_poly.pdbx_seq_one_letter_code
_entity_poly.pdbx_strand_id
1 'polypeptide(L)'
;ERLEIKAGKDSILNFSKIKPFSRSKLVSAIDPTGKVVTHMNRIDSYNINSFLLNNIEWISGDPGQYKSKKAIWKIFYKTPANLYEAHIKDFDLVINPVLQFQLSKENGNNGTLFLNSRGVRVRGRIANKIGFDAYITDNQERDPLYVQQNVTERKAVPGVGLYKAFKTTGYDYFDARGYFTFNVTKYIDVAFGYDKNFIGNGDRSLFLS
;
A
#
# COMPACT_ATOMS: atom_id res chain seq x y z
N GLU A 1 12.79 -3.46 -5.90
CA GLU A 1 14.16 -3.84 -5.52
C GLU A 1 14.71 -4.97 -6.39
N ARG A 2 14.12 -6.19 -6.38
CA ARG A 2 14.65 -7.32 -7.18
C ARG A 2 14.77 -7.00 -8.67
N LEU A 3 13.78 -6.36 -9.27
CA LEU A 3 13.80 -5.94 -10.67
C LEU A 3 14.80 -4.80 -10.89
N GLU A 4 14.90 -3.87 -9.95
CA GLU A 4 15.90 -2.80 -9.94
C GLU A 4 17.33 -3.37 -9.96
N ILE A 5 17.63 -4.36 -9.13
CA ILE A 5 18.92 -5.05 -9.11
C ILE A 5 19.22 -5.72 -10.46
N LYS A 6 18.22 -6.39 -11.06
CA LYS A 6 18.38 -7.06 -12.36
C LYS A 6 18.49 -6.08 -13.54
N ALA A 7 17.80 -4.96 -13.49
CA ALA A 7 17.87 -3.94 -14.51
C ALA A 7 19.20 -3.18 -14.49
N GLY A 8 19.89 -3.17 -13.34
CA GLY A 8 21.17 -2.50 -13.12
C GLY A 8 21.06 -0.99 -13.14
N LYS A 9 20.75 -0.38 -14.29
CA LYS A 9 20.58 1.06 -14.45
C LYS A 9 19.24 1.35 -15.12
N ASP A 10 18.25 1.69 -14.33
CA ASP A 10 16.96 2.17 -14.81
C ASP A 10 16.51 3.40 -14.03
N SER A 11 16.18 4.48 -14.76
CA SER A 11 15.83 5.76 -14.15
C SER A 11 14.54 5.75 -13.37
N ILE A 12 13.63 4.82 -13.65
CA ILE A 12 12.33 4.71 -12.97
C ILE A 12 12.45 3.79 -11.77
N LEU A 13 13.06 2.61 -11.92
CA LEU A 13 13.21 1.62 -10.85
C LEU A 13 14.20 2.09 -9.76
N ASN A 14 15.19 2.91 -10.11
CA ASN A 14 16.17 3.44 -9.16
C ASN A 14 15.60 4.47 -8.15
N PHE A 15 14.33 4.85 -8.27
CA PHE A 15 13.63 5.70 -7.30
C PHE A 15 13.05 4.94 -6.10
N SER A 16 13.51 3.74 -5.81
CA SER A 16 13.10 2.93 -4.65
C SER A 16 13.35 3.58 -3.28
N LYS A 17 14.16 4.64 -3.25
CA LYS A 17 14.55 5.38 -2.04
C LYS A 17 13.52 6.39 -1.54
N ILE A 18 12.48 6.65 -2.33
CA ILE A 18 11.42 7.61 -2.00
C ILE A 18 10.09 6.85 -1.99
N LYS A 19 9.40 6.84 -0.85
CA LYS A 19 8.07 6.23 -0.68
C LYS A 19 7.07 7.29 -0.25
N PRO A 20 5.83 7.24 -0.71
CA PRO A 20 5.23 6.22 -1.58
C PRO A 20 5.70 6.27 -3.02
N PHE A 21 5.72 5.12 -3.68
CA PHE A 21 6.08 5.01 -5.10
C PHE A 21 4.92 5.43 -6.02
N SER A 22 5.25 6.09 -7.13
CA SER A 22 4.27 6.28 -8.20
C SER A 22 3.93 4.96 -8.86
N ARG A 23 2.68 4.49 -8.69
CA ARG A 23 2.18 3.25 -9.29
C ARG A 23 2.23 3.28 -10.81
N SER A 24 1.82 4.40 -11.43
CA SER A 24 1.85 4.56 -12.88
C SER A 24 3.25 4.43 -13.45
N LYS A 25 4.25 5.08 -12.82
CA LYS A 25 5.66 4.98 -13.25
C LYS A 25 6.21 3.57 -13.11
N LEU A 26 5.90 2.89 -12.00
CA LEU A 26 6.34 1.50 -11.80
C LEU A 26 5.68 0.54 -12.79
N VAL A 27 4.38 0.70 -13.06
CA VAL A 27 3.69 -0.14 -14.05
C VAL A 27 4.30 0.10 -15.44
N SER A 28 4.51 1.34 -15.85
CA SER A 28 5.12 1.63 -17.16
C SER A 28 6.54 1.07 -17.32
N ALA A 29 7.30 0.94 -16.23
CA ALA A 29 8.63 0.35 -16.25
C ALA A 29 8.61 -1.19 -16.29
N ILE A 30 7.56 -1.82 -15.77
CA ILE A 30 7.46 -3.27 -15.59
C ILE A 30 6.57 -3.93 -16.64
N ASP A 31 5.69 -3.17 -17.30
CA ASP A 31 4.81 -3.65 -18.36
C ASP A 31 5.65 -4.42 -19.41
N PRO A 32 5.21 -5.62 -19.86
CA PRO A 32 5.93 -6.46 -20.83
C PRO A 32 6.30 -5.75 -22.15
N THR A 33 5.63 -4.66 -22.46
CA THR A 33 6.02 -3.78 -23.58
C THR A 33 7.26 -2.93 -23.28
N GLY A 34 7.62 -2.78 -21.99
CA GLY A 34 8.84 -2.11 -21.52
C GLY A 34 10.03 -3.07 -21.47
N LYS A 35 11.11 -2.75 -22.17
CA LYS A 35 12.33 -3.58 -22.30
C LYS A 35 13.24 -3.58 -21.06
N VAL A 36 12.72 -3.37 -19.86
CA VAL A 36 13.56 -3.03 -18.70
C VAL A 36 14.28 -4.22 -18.08
N VAL A 37 13.76 -5.45 -18.22
CA VAL A 37 14.38 -6.64 -17.62
C VAL A 37 14.57 -7.75 -18.65
N THR A 38 15.81 -8.02 -19.02
CA THR A 38 16.16 -8.97 -20.09
C THR A 38 16.23 -10.43 -19.66
N HIS A 39 16.52 -10.73 -18.40
CA HIS A 39 16.68 -12.12 -17.90
C HIS A 39 15.70 -12.44 -16.77
N MET A 40 14.43 -12.65 -17.14
CA MET A 40 13.39 -13.02 -16.19
C MET A 40 13.34 -14.53 -15.95
N ASN A 41 13.26 -14.93 -14.69
CA ASN A 41 12.96 -16.29 -14.30
C ASN A 41 11.46 -16.43 -13.91
N ARG A 42 11.05 -17.66 -13.59
CA ARG A 42 9.65 -17.96 -13.20
C ARG A 42 9.16 -17.13 -12.00
N ILE A 43 10.04 -16.84 -11.03
CA ILE A 43 9.72 -16.03 -9.86
C ILE A 43 9.49 -14.57 -10.27
N ASP A 44 10.32 -14.04 -11.17
CA ASP A 44 10.17 -12.66 -11.66
C ASP A 44 8.85 -12.51 -12.43
N SER A 45 8.52 -13.46 -13.28
CA SER A 45 7.26 -13.47 -14.03
C SER A 45 6.06 -13.53 -13.10
N TYR A 46 6.10 -14.34 -12.06
CA TYR A 46 5.06 -14.40 -11.04
C TYR A 46 4.90 -13.06 -10.29
N ASN A 47 6.02 -12.47 -9.86
CA ASN A 47 6.00 -11.19 -9.15
C ASN A 47 5.50 -10.05 -10.03
N ILE A 48 5.88 -10.02 -11.31
CA ILE A 48 5.40 -9.03 -12.28
C ILE A 48 3.89 -9.18 -12.47
N ASN A 49 3.41 -10.39 -12.73
CA ASN A 49 1.97 -10.63 -12.91
C ASN A 49 1.16 -10.25 -11.66
N SER A 50 1.66 -10.60 -10.48
CA SER A 50 1.04 -10.21 -9.21
C SER A 50 1.03 -8.68 -9.02
N PHE A 51 2.13 -8.02 -9.37
CA PHE A 51 2.22 -6.56 -9.30
C PHE A 51 1.25 -5.89 -10.29
N LEU A 52 1.20 -6.33 -11.53
CA LEU A 52 0.29 -5.79 -12.55
C LEU A 52 -1.17 -6.01 -12.16
N LEU A 53 -1.52 -7.21 -11.69
CA LEU A 53 -2.86 -7.52 -11.19
C LEU A 53 -3.32 -6.56 -10.08
N ASN A 54 -2.40 -6.16 -9.19
CA ASN A 54 -2.68 -5.20 -8.11
C ASN A 54 -2.69 -3.73 -8.55
N ASN A 55 -2.36 -3.45 -9.81
CA ASN A 55 -2.28 -2.10 -10.37
C ASN A 55 -2.97 -1.99 -11.72
N ILE A 56 -4.07 -2.70 -11.87
CA ILE A 56 -4.78 -2.88 -13.14
C ILE A 56 -5.22 -1.55 -13.77
N GLU A 57 -5.48 -0.56 -12.96
CA GLU A 57 -5.87 0.79 -13.38
C GLU A 57 -4.79 1.54 -14.17
N TRP A 58 -3.54 1.05 -14.13
CA TRP A 58 -2.40 1.68 -14.81
C TRP A 58 -1.84 0.86 -15.98
N ILE A 59 -2.39 -0.34 -16.24
CA ILE A 59 -1.90 -1.21 -17.31
C ILE A 59 -2.27 -0.62 -18.67
N SER A 60 -1.31 -0.62 -19.58
CA SER A 60 -1.52 -0.26 -20.98
C SER A 60 -2.02 -1.49 -21.75
N GLY A 61 -3.23 -1.46 -22.27
CA GLY A 61 -3.79 -2.55 -23.05
C GLY A 61 -5.05 -3.18 -22.45
N ASP A 62 -5.44 -4.38 -22.92
CA ASP A 62 -6.63 -5.07 -22.44
C ASP A 62 -6.39 -5.75 -21.08
N PRO A 63 -7.07 -5.31 -20.02
CA PRO A 63 -6.99 -5.97 -18.72
C PRO A 63 -7.71 -7.33 -18.68
N GLY A 64 -8.26 -7.78 -19.81
CA GLY A 64 -9.07 -9.00 -19.90
C GLY A 64 -8.37 -10.27 -19.40
N GLN A 65 -7.05 -10.36 -19.53
CA GLN A 65 -6.24 -11.47 -19.04
C GLN A 65 -6.28 -11.63 -17.50
N TYR A 66 -6.62 -10.58 -16.77
CA TYR A 66 -6.70 -10.58 -15.30
C TYR A 66 -8.12 -10.82 -14.77
N LYS A 67 -9.11 -11.03 -15.63
CA LYS A 67 -10.49 -11.26 -15.20
C LYS A 67 -10.62 -12.54 -14.37
N SER A 68 -11.39 -12.47 -13.30
CA SER A 68 -11.77 -13.63 -12.51
C SER A 68 -12.64 -14.58 -13.32
N LYS A 69 -12.40 -15.90 -13.18
CA LYS A 69 -13.26 -16.93 -13.78
C LYS A 69 -14.68 -16.91 -13.18
N LYS A 70 -14.82 -16.52 -11.91
CA LYS A 70 -16.08 -16.47 -11.19
C LYS A 70 -16.14 -15.18 -10.35
N ALA A 71 -16.65 -14.10 -10.93
CA ALA A 71 -16.96 -12.88 -10.19
C ALA A 71 -18.20 -13.10 -9.31
N ILE A 72 -18.17 -12.63 -8.05
CA ILE A 72 -19.30 -12.73 -7.12
C ILE A 72 -20.35 -11.70 -7.55
N TRP A 73 -21.57 -12.14 -7.83
CA TRP A 73 -22.69 -11.34 -8.31
C TRP A 73 -22.35 -10.47 -9.54
N LYS A 74 -21.31 -10.84 -10.30
CA LYS A 74 -20.78 -10.07 -11.45
C LYS A 74 -20.31 -8.65 -11.10
N ILE A 75 -20.24 -8.29 -9.83
CA ILE A 75 -19.88 -6.96 -9.32
C ILE A 75 -18.58 -7.02 -8.54
N PHE A 76 -18.49 -7.98 -7.61
CA PHE A 76 -17.32 -8.13 -6.74
C PHE A 76 -16.32 -9.13 -7.32
N TYR A 77 -15.04 -8.89 -7.06
CA TYR A 77 -13.93 -9.72 -7.52
C TYR A 77 -13.97 -9.95 -9.05
N LYS A 78 -14.24 -8.89 -9.80
CA LYS A 78 -14.10 -8.91 -11.28
C LYS A 78 -12.68 -9.26 -11.68
N THR A 79 -11.70 -8.78 -10.90
CA THR A 79 -10.32 -9.29 -10.87
C THR A 79 -10.03 -9.93 -9.51
N PRO A 80 -9.15 -10.94 -9.42
CA PRO A 80 -8.87 -11.63 -8.15
C PRO A 80 -8.30 -10.72 -7.05
N ALA A 81 -7.66 -9.60 -7.41
CA ALA A 81 -7.00 -8.70 -6.48
C ALA A 81 -7.91 -7.64 -5.85
N ASN A 82 -9.08 -7.39 -6.43
CA ASN A 82 -9.91 -6.26 -6.02
C ASN A 82 -11.32 -6.72 -5.63
N LEU A 83 -11.76 -6.30 -4.43
CA LEU A 83 -13.14 -6.56 -3.99
C LEU A 83 -14.14 -5.87 -4.94
N TYR A 84 -13.96 -4.59 -5.13
CA TYR A 84 -14.78 -3.80 -6.05
C TYR A 84 -13.90 -2.95 -6.94
N GLU A 85 -14.27 -2.89 -8.23
CA GLU A 85 -13.58 -2.05 -9.20
C GLU A 85 -14.56 -1.49 -10.22
N ALA A 86 -14.35 -0.23 -10.59
CA ALA A 86 -15.07 0.47 -11.64
C ALA A 86 -14.04 1.12 -12.56
N HIS A 87 -14.14 0.83 -13.85
CA HIS A 87 -13.27 1.37 -14.89
C HIS A 87 -14.16 1.98 -15.96
N ILE A 88 -14.20 3.30 -16.01
CA ILE A 88 -14.89 4.06 -17.05
C ILE A 88 -13.89 4.99 -17.73
N LYS A 89 -14.25 5.59 -18.83
CA LYS A 89 -13.32 6.29 -19.75
C LYS A 89 -12.25 7.18 -19.06
N ASP A 90 -12.66 7.98 -18.09
CA ASP A 90 -11.76 8.96 -17.43
C ASP A 90 -11.70 8.77 -15.91
N PHE A 91 -12.18 7.64 -15.40
CA PHE A 91 -12.24 7.38 -13.97
C PHE A 91 -12.04 5.89 -13.65
N ASP A 92 -11.10 5.64 -12.79
CA ASP A 92 -10.85 4.32 -12.21
C ASP A 92 -11.02 4.37 -10.70
N LEU A 93 -11.71 3.39 -10.15
CA LEU A 93 -11.93 3.23 -8.73
C LEU A 93 -11.70 1.77 -8.33
N VAL A 94 -10.92 1.59 -7.29
CA VAL A 94 -10.68 0.28 -6.66
C VAL A 94 -10.92 0.40 -5.17
N ILE A 95 -11.74 -0.50 -4.62
CA ILE A 95 -12.06 -0.56 -3.19
C ILE A 95 -11.71 -1.95 -2.68
N ASN A 96 -10.87 -2.01 -1.65
CA ASN A 96 -10.47 -3.24 -1.00
C ASN A 96 -10.65 -3.16 0.52
N PRO A 97 -11.09 -4.25 1.17
CA PRO A 97 -11.05 -4.33 2.63
C PRO A 97 -9.60 -4.42 3.10
N VAL A 98 -9.34 -3.88 4.26
CA VAL A 98 -8.09 -4.05 4.99
C VAL A 98 -8.38 -4.86 6.24
N LEU A 99 -7.82 -6.06 6.30
CA LEU A 99 -7.98 -6.97 7.43
C LEU A 99 -6.59 -7.44 7.85
N GLN A 100 -6.25 -7.25 9.11
CA GLN A 100 -5.03 -7.79 9.69
C GLN A 100 -5.36 -8.35 11.07
N PHE A 101 -5.00 -9.58 11.29
CA PHE A 101 -5.11 -10.23 12.58
C PHE A 101 -3.77 -10.88 12.94
N GLN A 102 -3.24 -10.52 14.08
CA GLN A 102 -1.98 -11.05 14.59
C GLN A 102 -2.13 -11.44 16.05
N LEU A 103 -1.59 -12.57 16.41
CA LEU A 103 -1.46 -13.02 17.80
C LEU A 103 0.00 -13.32 18.10
N SER A 104 0.44 -12.94 19.28
CA SER A 104 1.80 -13.25 19.75
C SER A 104 1.82 -13.38 21.28
N LYS A 105 2.94 -13.87 21.80
CA LYS A 105 3.17 -14.03 23.24
C LYS A 105 4.57 -13.55 23.57
N GLU A 106 4.70 -12.90 24.70
CA GLU A 106 5.96 -12.40 25.23
C GLU A 106 6.26 -13.11 26.55
N ASN A 107 7.52 -13.48 26.76
CA ASN A 107 7.96 -14.09 28.02
C ASN A 107 7.86 -13.05 29.13
N GLY A 108 7.35 -13.47 30.28
CA GLY A 108 7.12 -12.58 31.42
C GLY A 108 5.84 -11.72 31.34
N ASN A 109 5.07 -11.87 30.27
CA ASN A 109 3.78 -11.21 30.12
C ASN A 109 2.64 -12.24 30.14
N ASN A 110 1.72 -12.14 31.10
CA ASN A 110 0.60 -13.06 31.23
C ASN A 110 -0.52 -12.81 30.19
N GLY A 111 -0.47 -11.69 29.49
CA GLY A 111 -1.45 -11.33 28.47
C GLY A 111 -1.08 -11.83 27.08
N THR A 112 -2.07 -12.20 26.29
CA THR A 112 -1.87 -12.43 24.84
C THR A 112 -1.73 -11.10 24.15
N LEU A 113 -0.65 -10.94 23.37
CA LEU A 113 -0.45 -9.80 22.49
C LEU A 113 -1.29 -10.01 21.22
N PHE A 114 -1.89 -8.97 20.72
CA PHE A 114 -2.71 -9.07 19.52
C PHE A 114 -2.74 -7.73 18.76
N LEU A 115 -2.91 -7.83 17.46
CA LEU A 115 -3.32 -6.73 16.59
C LEU A 115 -4.54 -7.19 15.80
N ASN A 116 -5.61 -6.41 15.84
CA ASN A 116 -6.82 -6.59 15.06
C ASN A 116 -7.11 -5.28 14.34
N SER A 117 -6.81 -5.25 13.05
CA SER A 117 -7.07 -4.09 12.19
C SER A 117 -8.12 -4.43 11.16
N ARG A 118 -9.08 -3.55 10.99
CA ARG A 118 -10.16 -3.68 10.00
C ARG A 118 -10.48 -2.32 9.41
N GLY A 119 -10.67 -2.31 8.11
CA GLY A 119 -10.89 -1.05 7.44
C GLY A 119 -11.07 -1.20 5.95
N VAL A 120 -10.83 -0.12 5.24
CA VAL A 120 -10.98 -0.03 3.80
C VAL A 120 -9.85 0.78 3.18
N ARG A 121 -9.43 0.37 2.02
CA ARG A 121 -8.57 1.15 1.14
C ARG A 121 -9.30 1.46 -0.14
N VAL A 122 -9.33 2.73 -0.49
CA VAL A 122 -9.92 3.25 -1.71
C VAL A 122 -8.83 3.92 -2.51
N ARG A 123 -8.66 3.55 -3.77
CA ARG A 123 -7.70 4.18 -4.66
C ARG A 123 -8.29 4.33 -6.05
N GLY A 124 -7.73 5.24 -6.81
CA GLY A 124 -8.20 5.42 -8.16
C GLY A 124 -7.46 6.50 -8.93
N ARG A 125 -8.05 6.82 -10.08
CA ARG A 125 -7.49 7.75 -11.05
C ARG A 125 -8.61 8.56 -11.68
N ILE A 126 -8.35 9.84 -11.88
CA ILE A 126 -9.29 10.77 -12.53
C ILE A 126 -8.58 11.39 -13.74
N ALA A 127 -9.21 11.36 -14.89
CA ALA A 127 -8.77 11.95 -16.15
C ALA A 127 -7.33 11.61 -16.56
N ASN A 128 -6.83 10.42 -16.16
CA ASN A 128 -5.45 9.99 -16.36
C ASN A 128 -4.36 10.94 -15.80
N LYS A 129 -4.76 11.92 -14.98
CA LYS A 129 -3.88 12.96 -14.46
C LYS A 129 -3.77 12.95 -12.94
N ILE A 130 -4.88 12.69 -12.26
CA ILE A 130 -4.95 12.72 -10.80
C ILE A 130 -5.04 11.29 -10.29
N GLY A 131 -4.10 10.88 -9.47
CA GLY A 131 -4.20 9.66 -8.68
C GLY A 131 -4.63 9.98 -7.27
N PHE A 132 -5.40 9.11 -6.63
CA PHE A 132 -5.74 9.22 -5.21
C PHE A 132 -5.65 7.87 -4.51
N ASP A 133 -5.32 7.91 -3.24
CA ASP A 133 -5.31 6.74 -2.36
C ASP A 133 -5.80 7.19 -0.97
N ALA A 134 -6.73 6.47 -0.40
CA ALA A 134 -7.21 6.67 0.95
C ALA A 134 -7.24 5.34 1.70
N TYR A 135 -6.75 5.34 2.91
CA TYR A 135 -6.63 4.20 3.80
C TYR A 135 -7.19 4.55 5.16
N ILE A 136 -8.17 3.80 5.62
CA ILE A 136 -8.80 4.02 6.93
C ILE A 136 -8.93 2.68 7.62
N THR A 137 -8.36 2.55 8.82
CA THR A 137 -8.49 1.37 9.66
C THR A 137 -8.85 1.72 11.09
N ASP A 138 -9.69 0.89 11.67
CA ASP A 138 -9.96 0.78 13.10
C ASP A 138 -9.06 -0.32 13.66
N ASN A 139 -8.26 0.00 14.67
CA ASN A 139 -7.21 -0.86 15.18
C ASN A 139 -7.38 -1.08 16.67
N GLN A 140 -7.32 -2.34 17.06
CA GLN A 140 -7.27 -2.75 18.45
C GLN A 140 -6.03 -3.58 18.66
N GLU A 141 -5.15 -3.16 19.56
CA GLU A 141 -3.91 -3.88 19.80
C GLU A 141 -3.52 -3.93 21.27
N ARG A 142 -2.70 -4.92 21.57
CA ARG A 142 -1.94 -5.03 22.80
C ARG A 142 -0.51 -5.37 22.45
N ASP A 143 0.37 -4.46 22.74
CA ASP A 143 1.79 -4.49 22.41
C ASP A 143 2.64 -5.20 23.47
N PRO A 144 3.91 -5.51 23.16
CA PRO A 144 4.92 -5.91 24.13
C PRO A 144 5.11 -4.90 25.27
N LEU A 145 5.60 -5.36 26.41
CA LEU A 145 5.73 -4.54 27.63
C LEU A 145 6.52 -3.25 27.43
N TYR A 146 7.60 -3.30 26.65
CA TYR A 146 8.41 -2.11 26.37
C TYR A 146 7.65 -1.04 25.56
N VAL A 147 6.74 -1.47 24.65
CA VAL A 147 5.89 -0.53 23.92
C VAL A 147 4.81 0.02 24.84
N GLN A 148 4.17 -0.82 25.66
CA GLN A 148 3.18 -0.39 26.65
C GLN A 148 3.75 0.67 27.60
N GLN A 149 4.99 0.49 28.06
CA GLN A 149 5.67 1.49 28.88
C GLN A 149 5.84 2.81 28.12
N ASN A 150 6.34 2.74 26.88
CA ASN A 150 6.52 3.93 26.04
C ASN A 150 5.20 4.67 25.80
N VAL A 151 4.11 3.94 25.50
CA VAL A 151 2.78 4.53 25.33
C VAL A 151 2.29 5.20 26.63
N THR A 152 2.53 4.56 27.77
CA THR A 152 2.15 5.12 29.07
C THR A 152 2.90 6.43 29.37
N GLU A 153 4.18 6.48 29.08
CA GLU A 153 5.03 7.65 29.28
C GLU A 153 4.69 8.80 28.32
N ARG A 154 4.52 8.48 27.03
CA ARG A 154 4.30 9.48 25.96
C ARG A 154 2.84 9.84 25.73
N LYS A 155 1.89 9.07 26.28
CA LYS A 155 0.44 9.21 26.04
C LYS A 155 0.06 9.13 24.56
N ALA A 156 0.84 8.37 23.78
CA ALA A 156 0.68 8.23 22.35
C ALA A 156 1.15 6.85 21.86
N VAL A 157 0.40 6.23 20.95
CA VAL A 157 0.81 4.99 20.27
C VAL A 157 1.88 5.34 19.22
N PRO A 158 3.02 4.62 19.21
CA PRO A 158 4.09 4.91 18.26
C PRO A 158 3.64 4.90 16.80
N GLY A 159 3.93 5.98 16.10
CA GLY A 159 3.60 6.13 14.68
C GLY A 159 2.12 6.39 14.36
N VAL A 160 1.26 6.54 15.39
CA VAL A 160 -0.17 6.84 15.23
C VAL A 160 -0.55 8.10 16.00
N GLY A 161 -0.18 8.18 17.28
CA GLY A 161 -0.53 9.30 18.15
C GLY A 161 -1.65 8.97 19.12
N LEU A 162 -2.78 9.66 19.04
CA LEU A 162 -3.88 9.54 19.98
C LEU A 162 -4.56 8.16 19.94
N TYR A 163 -4.95 7.68 21.13
CA TYR A 163 -5.64 6.40 21.29
C TYR A 163 -6.67 6.47 22.41
N LYS A 164 -7.56 5.50 22.46
CA LYS A 164 -8.43 5.19 23.59
C LYS A 164 -7.91 3.92 24.28
N ALA A 165 -8.06 3.85 25.58
CA ALA A 165 -7.77 2.62 26.32
C ALA A 165 -8.76 1.52 25.89
N PHE A 166 -8.23 0.33 25.64
CA PHE A 166 -9.00 -0.86 25.31
C PHE A 166 -8.65 -1.97 26.29
N LYS A 167 -9.66 -2.41 27.06
CA LYS A 167 -9.46 -3.35 28.17
C LYS A 167 -8.42 -2.80 29.17
N THR A 168 -7.60 -3.67 29.75
CA THR A 168 -6.65 -3.28 30.80
C THR A 168 -5.35 -2.71 30.24
N THR A 169 -4.86 -3.25 29.14
CA THR A 169 -3.50 -2.95 28.59
C THR A 169 -3.47 -2.85 27.07
N GLY A 170 -4.62 -2.69 26.46
CA GLY A 170 -4.74 -2.51 25.00
C GLY A 170 -5.06 -1.08 24.62
N TYR A 171 -4.98 -0.83 23.32
CA TYR A 171 -5.22 0.45 22.67
C TYR A 171 -6.25 0.26 21.57
N ASP A 172 -7.06 1.29 21.36
CA ASP A 172 -8.05 1.40 20.29
C ASP A 172 -7.82 2.74 19.60
N TYR A 173 -7.56 2.72 18.30
CA TYR A 173 -7.26 3.94 17.54
C TYR A 173 -7.60 3.80 16.05
N PHE A 174 -7.86 4.94 15.43
CA PHE A 174 -8.00 5.06 14.00
C PHE A 174 -6.67 5.42 13.34
N ASP A 175 -6.35 4.74 12.24
CA ASP A 175 -5.29 5.14 11.33
C ASP A 175 -5.94 5.55 9.99
N ALA A 176 -5.99 6.85 9.74
CA ALA A 176 -6.59 7.40 8.53
C ALA A 176 -5.53 8.17 7.76
N ARG A 177 -5.31 7.78 6.50
CA ARG A 177 -4.32 8.38 5.60
C ARG A 177 -4.94 8.57 4.24
N GLY A 178 -4.46 9.57 3.51
CA GLY A 178 -4.90 9.77 2.14
C GLY A 178 -4.10 10.85 1.45
N TYR A 179 -3.94 10.70 0.15
CA TYR A 179 -3.23 11.68 -0.66
C TYR A 179 -3.77 11.70 -2.09
N PHE A 180 -3.52 12.83 -2.73
CA PHE A 180 -3.71 13.03 -4.15
C PHE A 180 -2.36 13.26 -4.81
N THR A 181 -2.18 12.71 -6.00
CA THR A 181 -0.99 12.94 -6.82
C THR A 181 -1.40 13.45 -8.19
N PHE A 182 -0.70 14.40 -8.73
CA PHE A 182 -0.95 14.89 -10.08
C PHE A 182 0.31 15.42 -10.75
N ASN A 183 0.35 15.29 -12.07
CA ASN A 183 1.41 15.84 -12.88
C ASN A 183 1.09 17.32 -13.21
N VAL A 184 1.93 18.22 -12.76
CA VAL A 184 1.84 19.64 -13.15
C VAL A 184 2.49 19.84 -14.50
N THR A 185 3.65 19.22 -14.71
CA THR A 185 4.39 19.20 -15.98
C THR A 185 4.99 17.81 -16.17
N LYS A 186 5.60 17.56 -17.34
CA LYS A 186 6.31 16.29 -17.57
C LYS A 186 7.49 16.04 -16.61
N TYR A 187 7.93 17.06 -15.87
CA TYR A 187 9.05 17.00 -14.93
C TYR A 187 8.64 17.12 -13.46
N ILE A 188 7.42 17.59 -13.17
CA ILE A 188 6.98 17.92 -11.82
C ILE A 188 5.74 17.13 -11.50
N ASP A 189 5.88 16.21 -10.54
CA ASP A 189 4.80 15.51 -9.88
C ASP A 189 4.56 16.15 -8.52
N VAL A 190 3.32 16.43 -8.18
CA VAL A 190 2.92 16.97 -6.88
C VAL A 190 2.10 15.94 -6.15
N ALA A 191 2.43 15.72 -4.89
CA ALA A 191 1.62 14.93 -3.96
C ALA A 191 1.14 15.83 -2.82
N PHE A 192 -0.13 15.77 -2.50
CA PHE A 192 -0.75 16.49 -1.40
C PHE A 192 -1.63 15.56 -0.59
N GLY A 193 -1.44 15.54 0.71
CA GLY A 193 -2.24 14.71 1.61
C GLY A 193 -1.55 14.43 2.93
N TYR A 194 -2.14 13.52 3.68
CA TYR A 194 -1.64 13.02 4.95
C TYR A 194 -1.29 11.54 4.82
N ASP A 195 0.01 11.23 4.79
CA ASP A 195 0.53 9.86 4.75
C ASP A 195 1.97 9.83 5.29
N LYS A 196 2.46 8.64 5.59
CA LYS A 196 3.84 8.42 5.99
C LYS A 196 4.75 8.46 4.77
N ASN A 197 5.71 9.37 4.79
CA ASN A 197 6.73 9.49 3.75
C ASN A 197 8.05 8.90 4.24
N PHE A 198 8.68 8.10 3.40
CA PHE A 198 9.97 7.51 3.71
C PHE A 198 10.99 7.88 2.63
N ILE A 199 12.09 8.47 3.05
CA ILE A 199 13.19 8.87 2.16
C ILE A 199 14.49 8.26 2.68
N GLY A 200 15.16 7.49 1.84
CA GLY A 200 16.44 6.86 2.14
C GLY A 200 16.40 5.34 2.09
N ASN A 201 17.51 4.72 2.46
CA ASN A 201 17.70 3.26 2.47
C ASN A 201 17.90 2.70 3.89
N GLY A 202 17.78 3.51 4.93
CA GLY A 202 17.93 3.08 6.32
C GLY A 202 16.66 2.50 6.92
N ASP A 203 16.70 2.11 8.18
CA ASP A 203 15.54 1.66 8.95
C ASP A 203 14.58 2.81 9.26
N ARG A 204 15.07 4.04 9.26
CA ARG A 204 14.31 5.26 9.48
C ARG A 204 14.45 6.19 8.30
N SER A 205 13.41 7.00 8.08
CA SER A 205 13.46 8.05 7.08
C SER A 205 14.55 9.08 7.39
N LEU A 206 15.18 9.65 6.36
CA LEU A 206 16.13 10.75 6.50
C LEU A 206 15.48 12.03 7.02
N PHE A 207 14.20 12.20 6.77
CA PHE A 207 13.40 13.30 7.29
C PHE A 207 12.38 12.80 8.32
N LEU A 208 12.03 13.67 9.26
CA LEU A 208 10.95 13.42 10.21
C LEU A 208 9.64 13.21 9.42
N SER A 209 9.01 12.06 9.67
CA SER A 209 7.73 11.70 9.06
C SER A 209 6.74 11.32 10.15
#